data_e84f8f037b6ab252777111c630268391
#
_entry.id   e84f8f037b6ab252777111c630268391
#
_cell.length_a   1.000
_cell.length_b   1.000
_cell.length_c   1.000
_cell.angle_alpha   90.00
_cell.angle_beta   90.00
_cell.angle_gamma   90.00
#
_symmetry.space_group_name_H-M   'P 1'
#
loop_
_entity.id
_entity.type
_entity.pdbx_description
1 polymer ?
#
loop_
_entity_poly.entity_id
_entity_poly.type
_entity_poly.pdbx_seq_one_letter_code
_entity_poly.pdbx_strand_id
1 'polypeptide(L)'
;LLQYQLIFSMMKCVICKLFGWLGRVIAGVVLALACLWAFGALWFDFPLVEFRPWAAGAFALVVLLVAVFVRPRWRARLGIALAIVLVAVWWASIPPRQYRDWKPEVALTPHVEIDGDIATIHNLRNFDYRTTDDFTPHYELRKVDLRKLRGVDVFINYWGSPYMAHPIFSYDFGDDGRVCFSIETRPEKGESYSALGGLYRRFELFYVVADERDVIRVRSNYRSGEDVYLYHLGVKGARESFLEYVRIVNELHENPRWYNAIANNCTTAIRKQKLASDRLPLDWRLIVNGFGDELLYERGQLNQSLPFAELKRISRVNEKAKAADQAPDFSERIREGLPGL
;
A
#
# COMPACT_ATOMS: atom_id res chain seq x y z
N LEU A 1 27.46 38.77 45.56
CA LEU A 1 28.02 38.42 44.24
C LEU A 1 28.53 36.96 44.22
N LEU A 2 29.35 36.51 45.19
CA LEU A 2 29.87 35.12 45.23
C LEU A 2 28.75 34.07 45.33
N GLN A 3 27.68 34.31 46.07
CA GLN A 3 26.56 33.40 46.24
C GLN A 3 25.75 33.20 44.94
N TYR A 4 25.58 34.24 44.14
CA TYR A 4 24.94 34.16 42.82
C TYR A 4 25.80 33.43 41.81
N GLN A 5 27.12 33.57 41.84
CA GLN A 5 28.03 32.80 40.96
C GLN A 5 28.03 31.30 41.26
N LEU A 6 27.98 30.93 42.56
CA LEU A 6 27.86 29.54 43.00
C LEU A 6 26.55 28.88 42.54
N ILE A 7 25.42 29.56 42.73
CA ILE A 7 24.10 29.08 42.29
C ILE A 7 24.08 28.88 40.76
N PHE A 8 24.60 29.83 40.00
CA PHE A 8 24.65 29.78 38.55
C PHE A 8 25.58 28.65 38.04
N SER A 9 26.71 28.40 38.71
CA SER A 9 27.61 27.30 38.41
C SER A 9 26.97 25.93 38.74
N MET A 10 26.27 25.81 39.85
CA MET A 10 25.53 24.59 40.21
C MET A 10 24.38 24.33 39.22
N MET A 11 23.63 25.34 38.82
CA MET A 11 22.58 25.20 37.79
C MET A 11 23.15 24.73 36.44
N LYS A 12 24.25 25.33 35.99
CA LYS A 12 24.93 24.89 34.76
C LYS A 12 25.36 23.40 34.86
N CYS A 13 25.92 22.99 35.98
CA CYS A 13 26.35 21.60 36.18
C CYS A 13 25.15 20.63 36.19
N VAL A 14 24.04 20.96 36.82
CA VAL A 14 22.81 20.16 36.84
C VAL A 14 22.20 20.07 35.44
N ILE A 15 22.11 21.18 34.71
CA ILE A 15 21.60 21.24 33.34
C ILE A 15 22.46 20.37 32.40
N CYS A 16 23.81 20.50 32.46
CA CYS A 16 24.71 19.67 31.64
C CYS A 16 24.60 18.16 31.96
N LYS A 17 24.43 17.80 33.22
CA LYS A 17 24.21 16.39 33.62
C LYS A 17 22.85 15.87 33.10
N LEU A 18 21.80 16.69 33.19
CA LEU A 18 20.47 16.34 32.68
C LEU A 18 20.45 16.12 31.17
N PHE A 19 21.06 17.07 30.41
CA PHE A 19 21.21 16.90 28.95
C PHE A 19 22.06 15.69 28.58
N GLY A 20 23.16 15.45 29.32
CA GLY A 20 23.99 14.26 29.08
C GLY A 20 23.28 12.95 29.44
N TRP A 21 22.39 12.95 30.44
CA TRP A 21 21.54 11.80 30.76
C TRP A 21 20.47 11.58 29.69
N LEU A 22 19.74 12.65 29.30
CA LEU A 22 18.72 12.61 28.26
C LEU A 22 19.30 12.10 26.94
N GLY A 23 20.47 12.61 26.51
CA GLY A 23 21.16 12.14 25.31
C GLY A 23 21.50 10.65 25.35
N ARG A 24 21.92 10.14 26.53
CA ARG A 24 22.18 8.69 26.71
C ARG A 24 20.91 7.86 26.63
N VAL A 25 19.79 8.33 27.17
CA VAL A 25 18.50 7.66 27.10
C VAL A 25 18.03 7.63 25.64
N ILE A 26 18.03 8.76 24.94
CA ILE A 26 17.65 8.85 23.53
C ILE A 26 18.51 7.90 22.68
N ALA A 27 19.84 7.93 22.84
CA ALA A 27 20.73 7.03 22.12
C ALA A 27 20.45 5.55 22.44
N GLY A 28 20.09 5.23 23.68
CA GLY A 28 19.67 3.88 24.09
C GLY A 28 18.39 3.43 23.40
N VAL A 29 17.38 4.29 23.36
CA VAL A 29 16.09 4.03 22.68
C VAL A 29 16.29 3.85 21.17
N VAL A 30 17.06 4.73 20.53
CA VAL A 30 17.38 4.61 19.09
C VAL A 30 18.09 3.29 18.79
N LEU A 31 19.07 2.91 19.61
CA LEU A 31 19.77 1.65 19.42
C LEU A 31 18.85 0.44 19.62
N ALA A 32 17.95 0.48 20.60
CA ALA A 32 16.97 -0.58 20.84
C ALA A 32 15.97 -0.72 19.66
N LEU A 33 15.47 0.40 19.13
CA LEU A 33 14.60 0.41 17.95
C LEU A 33 15.33 -0.13 16.71
N ALA A 34 16.60 0.24 16.54
CA ALA A 34 17.42 -0.28 15.44
C ALA A 34 17.70 -1.79 15.58
N CYS A 35 17.91 -2.31 16.81
CA CYS A 35 18.00 -3.74 17.06
C CYS A 35 16.68 -4.46 16.72
N LEU A 36 15.55 -3.89 17.12
CA LEU A 36 14.23 -4.45 16.81
C LEU A 36 13.99 -4.49 15.29
N TRP A 37 14.37 -3.42 14.59
CA TRP A 37 14.30 -3.37 13.13
C TRP A 37 15.20 -4.43 12.48
N ALA A 38 16.45 -4.59 12.91
CA ALA A 38 17.39 -5.57 12.37
C ALA A 38 16.92 -7.01 12.63
N PHE A 39 16.35 -7.26 13.83
CA PHE A 39 15.70 -8.54 14.15
C PHE A 39 14.56 -8.82 13.16
N GLY A 40 13.68 -7.84 12.92
CA GLY A 40 12.59 -7.98 11.98
C GLY A 40 13.07 -8.18 10.54
N ALA A 41 14.14 -7.51 10.10
CA ALA A 41 14.73 -7.73 8.77
C ALA A 41 15.18 -9.18 8.57
N LEU A 42 15.82 -9.77 9.57
CA LEU A 42 16.20 -11.20 9.53
C LEU A 42 15.00 -12.13 9.65
N TRP A 43 13.99 -11.76 10.43
CA TRP A 43 12.78 -12.55 10.60
C TRP A 43 11.91 -12.62 9.35
N PHE A 44 11.77 -11.51 8.62
CA PHE A 44 10.87 -11.43 7.47
C PHE A 44 11.58 -11.72 6.14
N ASP A 45 12.85 -11.28 5.98
CA ASP A 45 13.50 -11.20 4.68
C ASP A 45 14.68 -12.17 4.52
N PHE A 46 15.07 -12.94 5.56
CA PHE A 46 16.15 -13.91 5.42
C PHE A 46 15.79 -14.93 4.32
N PRO A 47 16.72 -15.21 3.37
CA PRO A 47 16.41 -15.96 2.14
C PRO A 47 15.85 -17.36 2.38
N LEU A 48 16.40 -18.06 3.36
CA LEU A 48 15.98 -19.41 3.71
C LEU A 48 14.87 -19.33 4.75
N VAL A 49 13.63 -19.54 4.32
CA VAL A 49 12.43 -19.37 5.16
C VAL A 49 12.50 -20.16 6.46
N GLU A 50 12.96 -21.42 6.41
CA GLU A 50 13.09 -22.32 7.56
C GLU A 50 14.12 -21.80 8.58
N PHE A 51 15.11 -21.02 8.13
CA PHE A 51 16.18 -20.48 8.99
C PHE A 51 15.88 -19.06 9.50
N ARG A 52 14.78 -18.43 9.12
CA ARG A 52 14.39 -17.06 9.56
C ARG A 52 14.39 -16.92 11.10
N PRO A 53 13.71 -17.81 11.86
CA PRO A 53 13.73 -17.72 13.33
C PRO A 53 15.14 -17.88 13.93
N TRP A 54 15.95 -18.75 13.32
CA TRP A 54 17.31 -18.99 13.79
C TRP A 54 18.25 -17.81 13.51
N ALA A 55 18.14 -17.18 12.34
CA ALA A 55 18.93 -16.00 12.01
C ALA A 55 18.59 -14.82 12.93
N ALA A 56 17.30 -14.55 13.14
CA ALA A 56 16.83 -13.51 14.05
C ALA A 56 17.21 -13.81 15.50
N GLY A 57 17.07 -15.07 15.95
CA GLY A 57 17.47 -15.51 17.28
C GLY A 57 18.98 -15.42 17.53
N ALA A 58 19.82 -15.81 16.56
CA ALA A 58 21.26 -15.67 16.63
C ALA A 58 21.68 -14.20 16.75
N PHE A 59 21.07 -13.30 15.96
CA PHE A 59 21.30 -11.85 16.08
C PHE A 59 20.95 -11.34 17.48
N ALA A 60 19.78 -11.71 18.01
CA ALA A 60 19.36 -11.30 19.36
C ALA A 60 20.30 -11.81 20.44
N LEU A 61 20.77 -13.06 20.30
CA LEU A 61 21.76 -13.65 21.22
C LEU A 61 23.09 -12.90 21.17
N VAL A 62 23.60 -12.60 19.96
CA VAL A 62 24.84 -11.83 19.79
C VAL A 62 24.72 -10.44 20.45
N VAL A 63 23.62 -9.72 20.20
CA VAL A 63 23.35 -8.42 20.82
C VAL A 63 23.34 -8.53 22.35
N LEU A 64 22.68 -9.55 22.90
CA LEU A 64 22.61 -9.80 24.35
C LEU A 64 24.01 -10.08 24.92
N LEU A 65 24.77 -10.99 24.32
CA LEU A 65 26.12 -11.34 24.76
C LEU A 65 27.06 -10.13 24.75
N VAL A 66 27.01 -9.34 23.67
CA VAL A 66 27.81 -8.10 23.55
C VAL A 66 27.38 -7.09 24.63
N ALA A 67 26.09 -6.90 24.85
CA ALA A 67 25.57 -5.97 25.87
C ALA A 67 25.97 -6.39 27.30
N VAL A 68 26.00 -7.69 27.59
CA VAL A 68 26.32 -8.22 28.93
C VAL A 68 27.84 -8.27 29.18
N PHE A 69 28.60 -8.82 28.28
CA PHE A 69 30.00 -9.17 28.51
C PHE A 69 31.02 -8.14 28.05
N VAL A 70 30.71 -7.31 27.04
CA VAL A 70 31.67 -6.33 26.51
C VAL A 70 31.75 -5.08 27.40
N ARG A 71 32.96 -4.74 27.80
CA ARG A 71 33.32 -3.53 28.58
C ARG A 71 34.51 -2.79 27.92
N PRO A 72 34.56 -1.47 27.99
CA PRO A 72 33.57 -0.54 28.54
C PRO A 72 32.33 -0.42 27.64
N ARG A 73 31.24 0.13 28.17
CA ARG A 73 29.92 0.22 27.51
C ARG A 73 29.92 0.85 26.11
N TRP A 74 30.84 1.73 25.81
CA TRP A 74 30.94 2.34 24.48
C TRP A 74 31.37 1.29 23.42
N ARG A 75 32.28 0.34 23.77
CA ARG A 75 32.63 -0.76 22.87
C ARG A 75 31.47 -1.69 22.59
N ALA A 76 30.66 -1.98 23.62
CA ALA A 76 29.43 -2.75 23.45
C ALA A 76 28.48 -2.08 22.46
N ARG A 77 28.26 -0.76 22.61
CA ARG A 77 27.39 0.01 21.70
C ARG A 77 27.95 0.01 20.27
N LEU A 78 29.26 0.15 20.09
CA LEU A 78 29.88 0.07 18.77
C LEU A 78 29.72 -1.33 18.15
N GLY A 79 29.92 -2.40 18.92
CA GLY A 79 29.71 -3.77 18.43
C GLY A 79 28.29 -4.04 18.00
N ILE A 80 27.30 -3.58 18.79
CA ILE A 80 25.86 -3.67 18.43
C ILE A 80 25.57 -2.84 17.19
N ALA A 81 26.08 -1.59 17.12
CA ALA A 81 25.88 -0.75 15.94
C ALA A 81 26.49 -1.37 14.69
N LEU A 82 27.67 -1.99 14.78
CA LEU A 82 28.27 -2.71 13.66
C LEU A 82 27.40 -3.88 13.20
N ALA A 83 26.87 -4.67 14.14
CA ALA A 83 25.97 -5.79 13.81
C ALA A 83 24.71 -5.30 13.08
N ILE A 84 24.12 -4.18 13.53
CA ILE A 84 22.98 -3.55 12.87
C ILE A 84 23.35 -3.07 11.47
N VAL A 85 24.49 -2.41 11.30
CA VAL A 85 24.97 -1.94 10.00
C VAL A 85 25.19 -3.09 9.03
N LEU A 86 25.75 -4.21 9.47
CA LEU A 86 25.92 -5.41 8.63
C LEU A 86 24.57 -5.96 8.16
N VAL A 87 23.59 -6.03 9.06
CA VAL A 87 22.21 -6.42 8.67
C VAL A 87 21.62 -5.41 7.70
N ALA A 88 21.80 -4.10 7.94
CA ALA A 88 21.26 -3.05 7.07
C ALA A 88 21.88 -3.08 5.66
N VAL A 89 23.19 -3.29 5.54
CA VAL A 89 23.88 -3.40 4.25
C VAL A 89 23.39 -4.63 3.50
N TRP A 90 23.34 -5.78 4.18
CA TRP A 90 22.77 -7.00 3.59
C TRP A 90 21.32 -6.76 3.15
N TRP A 91 20.48 -6.21 4.03
CA TRP A 91 19.07 -5.94 3.72
C TRP A 91 18.92 -4.97 2.54
N ALA A 92 19.76 -3.93 2.48
CA ALA A 92 19.76 -2.97 1.37
C ALA A 92 20.17 -3.60 0.03
N SER A 93 20.93 -4.70 0.05
CA SER A 93 21.38 -5.40 -1.15
C SER A 93 20.35 -6.37 -1.73
N ILE A 94 19.23 -6.66 -1.03
CA ILE A 94 18.17 -7.56 -1.54
C ILE A 94 17.43 -6.85 -2.69
N PRO A 95 17.53 -7.31 -3.95
CA PRO A 95 16.80 -6.71 -5.07
C PRO A 95 15.36 -7.24 -5.12
N PRO A 96 14.39 -6.44 -5.58
CA PRO A 96 13.09 -6.96 -6.00
C PRO A 96 13.27 -7.83 -7.24
N ARG A 97 12.39 -8.81 -7.47
CA ARG A 97 12.54 -9.80 -8.52
C ARG A 97 11.22 -10.00 -9.27
N GLN A 98 11.27 -9.96 -10.61
CA GLN A 98 10.10 -10.29 -11.44
C GLN A 98 9.71 -11.78 -11.38
N TYR A 99 10.69 -12.66 -11.17
CA TYR A 99 10.50 -14.10 -11.29
C TYR A 99 10.63 -14.75 -9.91
N ARG A 100 9.46 -15.06 -9.32
CA ARG A 100 9.30 -15.83 -8.09
C ARG A 100 8.07 -16.73 -8.24
N ASP A 101 7.82 -17.62 -7.30
CA ASP A 101 6.61 -18.46 -7.33
C ASP A 101 5.39 -17.67 -6.82
N TRP A 102 4.94 -16.74 -7.66
CA TRP A 102 3.83 -15.85 -7.35
C TRP A 102 2.50 -16.57 -7.22
N LYS A 103 1.61 -16.05 -6.39
CA LYS A 103 0.19 -16.45 -6.42
C LYS A 103 -0.40 -16.20 -7.80
N PRO A 104 -1.34 -17.06 -8.28
CA PRO A 104 -1.95 -16.92 -9.59
C PRO A 104 -2.51 -15.53 -9.87
N GLU A 105 -3.09 -14.88 -8.86
CA GLU A 105 -3.76 -13.57 -8.97
C GLU A 105 -2.80 -12.42 -9.27
N VAL A 106 -1.50 -12.63 -9.09
CA VAL A 106 -0.44 -11.63 -9.29
C VAL A 106 0.74 -12.21 -10.10
N ALA A 107 0.53 -13.34 -10.77
CA ALA A 107 1.58 -14.06 -11.49
C ALA A 107 2.12 -13.25 -12.68
N LEU A 108 1.24 -12.68 -13.50
CA LEU A 108 1.61 -11.90 -14.68
C LEU A 108 1.52 -10.40 -14.40
N THR A 109 2.61 -9.69 -14.69
CA THR A 109 2.61 -8.22 -14.62
C THR A 109 1.90 -7.64 -15.84
N PRO A 110 0.95 -6.71 -15.65
CA PRO A 110 0.37 -5.97 -16.77
C PRO A 110 1.39 -5.01 -17.37
N HIS A 111 1.21 -4.69 -18.66
CA HIS A 111 1.85 -3.55 -19.32
C HIS A 111 0.94 -3.01 -20.40
N VAL A 112 1.15 -1.76 -20.82
CA VAL A 112 0.26 -1.06 -21.75
C VAL A 112 1.07 -0.38 -22.84
N GLU A 113 0.71 -0.66 -24.07
CA GLU A 113 1.24 0.01 -25.25
C GLU A 113 0.26 1.11 -25.69
N ILE A 114 0.78 2.31 -25.97
CA ILE A 114 -0.02 3.44 -26.48
C ILE A 114 0.36 3.71 -27.92
N ASP A 115 -0.61 3.61 -28.82
CA ASP A 115 -0.47 4.01 -30.22
C ASP A 115 -1.55 5.06 -30.55
N GLY A 116 -1.13 6.31 -30.61
CA GLY A 116 -2.05 7.46 -30.75
C GLY A 116 -3.03 7.52 -29.58
N ASP A 117 -4.32 7.34 -29.87
CA ASP A 117 -5.38 7.30 -28.86
C ASP A 117 -5.78 5.87 -28.43
N ILE A 118 -5.12 4.85 -28.95
CA ILE A 118 -5.42 3.45 -28.60
C ILE A 118 -4.45 2.97 -27.53
N ALA A 119 -4.99 2.50 -26.41
CA ALA A 119 -4.23 1.81 -25.37
C ALA A 119 -4.47 0.30 -25.49
N THR A 120 -3.39 -0.46 -25.72
CA THR A 120 -3.41 -1.93 -25.73
C THR A 120 -2.87 -2.45 -24.40
N ILE A 121 -3.74 -3.04 -23.61
CA ILE A 121 -3.45 -3.52 -22.24
C ILE A 121 -3.16 -5.01 -22.33
N HIS A 122 -1.95 -5.41 -21.99
CA HIS A 122 -1.52 -6.80 -21.89
C HIS A 122 -1.68 -7.30 -20.46
N ASN A 123 -2.08 -8.58 -20.33
CA ASN A 123 -2.29 -9.25 -19.06
C ASN A 123 -3.33 -8.54 -18.17
N LEU A 124 -4.38 -7.97 -18.78
CA LEU A 124 -5.53 -7.50 -18.03
C LEU A 124 -6.19 -8.71 -17.35
N ARG A 125 -6.37 -8.64 -16.04
CA ARG A 125 -6.94 -9.74 -15.26
C ARG A 125 -8.46 -9.73 -15.35
N ASN A 126 -9.03 -10.87 -15.72
CA ASN A 126 -10.48 -11.07 -15.80
C ASN A 126 -10.84 -12.49 -15.32
N PHE A 127 -10.50 -12.77 -14.05
CA PHE A 127 -10.70 -14.08 -13.44
C PHE A 127 -12.16 -14.33 -13.11
N ASP A 128 -12.60 -15.56 -13.30
CA ASP A 128 -13.93 -15.99 -12.92
C ASP A 128 -13.90 -16.70 -11.57
N TYR A 129 -14.43 -16.00 -10.54
CA TYR A 129 -14.45 -16.46 -9.16
C TYR A 129 -15.72 -17.22 -8.83
N ARG A 130 -15.58 -18.33 -8.10
CA ARG A 130 -16.64 -19.08 -7.43
C ARG A 130 -16.55 -18.95 -5.91
N THR A 131 -15.33 -18.80 -5.40
CA THR A 131 -14.99 -18.42 -4.02
C THR A 131 -13.75 -17.55 -4.05
N THR A 132 -13.21 -17.14 -2.90
CA THR A 132 -11.91 -16.45 -2.81
C THR A 132 -10.74 -17.29 -3.30
N ASP A 133 -10.83 -18.61 -3.14
CA ASP A 133 -9.74 -19.54 -3.40
C ASP A 133 -10.02 -20.48 -4.59
N ASP A 134 -11.27 -20.52 -5.06
CA ASP A 134 -11.69 -21.26 -6.25
C ASP A 134 -12.07 -20.28 -7.36
N PHE A 135 -11.24 -20.18 -8.38
CA PHE A 135 -11.40 -19.31 -9.54
C PHE A 135 -10.73 -19.88 -10.77
N THR A 136 -11.18 -19.45 -11.92
CA THR A 136 -10.54 -19.76 -13.20
C THR A 136 -9.67 -18.58 -13.61
N PRO A 137 -8.34 -18.71 -13.64
CA PRO A 137 -7.46 -17.65 -14.09
C PRO A 137 -7.70 -17.32 -15.56
N HIS A 138 -7.89 -16.05 -15.87
CA HIS A 138 -7.99 -15.56 -17.23
C HIS A 138 -7.31 -14.20 -17.34
N TYR A 139 -6.28 -14.12 -18.16
CA TYR A 139 -5.61 -12.89 -18.55
C TYR A 139 -5.91 -12.61 -20.02
N GLU A 140 -6.28 -11.40 -20.33
CA GLU A 140 -6.66 -11.02 -21.68
C GLU A 140 -5.86 -9.82 -22.21
N LEU A 141 -5.88 -9.68 -23.54
CA LEU A 141 -5.47 -8.48 -24.24
C LEU A 141 -6.70 -7.59 -24.44
N ARG A 142 -6.69 -6.36 -23.92
CA ARG A 142 -7.79 -5.41 -24.11
C ARG A 142 -7.28 -4.15 -24.80
N LYS A 143 -8.03 -3.70 -25.80
CA LYS A 143 -7.81 -2.42 -26.47
C LYS A 143 -8.91 -1.45 -26.05
N VAL A 144 -8.51 -0.24 -25.67
CA VAL A 144 -9.44 0.85 -25.35
C VAL A 144 -9.06 2.12 -26.10
N ASP A 145 -10.07 2.85 -26.57
CA ASP A 145 -9.87 4.16 -27.23
C ASP A 145 -9.99 5.27 -26.19
N LEU A 146 -8.91 6.00 -25.96
CA LEU A 146 -8.84 7.09 -24.97
C LEU A 146 -9.84 8.24 -25.26
N ARG A 147 -10.33 8.35 -26.49
CA ARG A 147 -11.38 9.33 -26.87
C ARG A 147 -12.76 8.92 -26.36
N LYS A 148 -12.96 7.62 -26.09
CA LYS A 148 -14.21 7.08 -25.54
C LYS A 148 -14.26 7.14 -24.02
N LEU A 149 -13.24 7.66 -23.34
CA LEU A 149 -13.19 7.76 -21.88
C LEU A 149 -14.30 8.68 -21.37
N ARG A 150 -15.28 8.11 -20.69
CA ARG A 150 -16.49 8.77 -20.16
C ARG A 150 -16.32 9.32 -18.75
N GLY A 151 -15.38 8.74 -17.98
CA GLY A 151 -15.12 9.15 -16.61
C GLY A 151 -14.31 8.13 -15.83
N VAL A 152 -14.10 8.44 -14.58
CA VAL A 152 -13.46 7.55 -13.61
C VAL A 152 -14.31 7.44 -12.35
N ASP A 153 -14.44 6.23 -11.87
CA ASP A 153 -15.08 5.88 -10.61
C ASP A 153 -14.04 5.44 -9.60
N VAL A 154 -14.31 5.60 -8.33
CA VAL A 154 -13.52 5.04 -7.25
C VAL A 154 -14.37 4.08 -6.42
N PHE A 155 -13.88 2.86 -6.28
CA PHE A 155 -14.38 1.91 -5.32
C PHE A 155 -13.55 2.00 -4.05
N ILE A 156 -14.20 2.19 -2.92
CA ILE A 156 -13.57 2.17 -1.60
C ILE A 156 -13.99 0.89 -0.90
N ASN A 157 -13.04 -0.01 -0.74
CA ASN A 157 -13.24 -1.32 -0.14
C ASN A 157 -12.76 -1.32 1.32
N TYR A 158 -13.64 -1.58 2.28
CA TYR A 158 -13.34 -1.70 3.70
C TYR A 158 -13.24 -3.16 4.10
N TRP A 159 -12.26 -3.49 4.95
CA TRP A 159 -12.13 -4.84 5.51
C TRP A 159 -11.63 -4.78 6.97
N GLY A 160 -12.28 -5.53 7.84
CA GLY A 160 -11.84 -5.74 9.24
C GLY A 160 -11.84 -4.51 10.16
N SER A 161 -11.90 -3.28 9.60
CA SER A 161 -11.87 -2.04 10.38
C SER A 161 -12.43 -0.88 9.56
N PRO A 162 -13.20 0.04 10.17
CA PRO A 162 -13.64 1.28 9.51
C PRO A 162 -12.50 2.27 9.27
N TYR A 163 -11.33 2.05 9.85
CA TYR A 163 -10.16 2.91 9.73
C TYR A 163 -9.25 2.55 8.56
N MET A 164 -9.49 1.40 7.92
CA MET A 164 -8.69 0.92 6.81
C MET A 164 -9.56 0.66 5.58
N ALA A 165 -9.19 1.24 4.46
CA ALA A 165 -9.85 1.03 3.19
C ALA A 165 -8.84 0.90 2.06
N HIS A 166 -9.29 0.28 0.97
CA HIS A 166 -8.50 0.07 -0.23
C HIS A 166 -9.20 0.72 -1.43
N PRO A 167 -8.62 1.78 -2.03
CA PRO A 167 -9.18 2.42 -3.20
C PRO A 167 -8.82 1.67 -4.47
N ILE A 168 -9.81 1.47 -5.35
CA ILE A 168 -9.66 0.91 -6.69
C ILE A 168 -10.28 1.91 -7.66
N PHE A 169 -9.55 2.32 -8.69
CA PHE A 169 -10.04 3.23 -9.70
C PHE A 169 -10.49 2.46 -10.92
N SER A 170 -11.69 2.76 -11.42
CA SER A 170 -12.27 2.17 -12.62
C SER A 170 -12.51 3.24 -13.67
N TYR A 171 -11.93 3.06 -14.84
CA TYR A 171 -12.02 3.97 -15.99
C TYR A 171 -13.02 3.41 -17.00
N ASP A 172 -14.03 4.20 -17.33
CA ASP A 172 -15.12 3.83 -18.24
C ASP A 172 -14.80 4.25 -19.67
N PHE A 173 -14.56 3.29 -20.54
CA PHE A 173 -14.35 3.49 -21.97
C PHE A 173 -15.58 3.15 -22.82
N GLY A 174 -16.77 3.15 -22.23
CA GLY A 174 -18.01 2.80 -22.93
C GLY A 174 -17.99 1.38 -23.45
N ASP A 175 -18.19 1.20 -24.75
CA ASP A 175 -18.28 -0.11 -25.39
C ASP A 175 -16.94 -0.88 -25.35
N ASP A 176 -15.81 -0.21 -25.15
CA ASP A 176 -14.51 -0.85 -24.97
C ASP A 176 -14.33 -1.43 -23.54
N GLY A 177 -15.31 -1.23 -22.67
CA GLY A 177 -15.39 -1.78 -21.32
C GLY A 177 -14.76 -0.89 -20.25
N ARG A 178 -14.55 -1.46 -19.07
CA ARG A 178 -13.99 -0.76 -17.91
C ARG A 178 -12.64 -1.35 -17.53
N VAL A 179 -11.72 -0.47 -17.14
CA VAL A 179 -10.37 -0.84 -16.72
C VAL A 179 -10.13 -0.37 -15.31
N CYS A 180 -9.93 -1.33 -14.41
CA CYS A 180 -9.63 -1.07 -13.00
C CYS A 180 -8.14 -1.10 -12.72
N PHE A 181 -7.68 -0.18 -11.86
CA PHE A 181 -6.35 -0.20 -11.27
C PHE A 181 -6.45 -0.35 -9.75
N SER A 182 -5.80 -1.38 -9.24
CA SER A 182 -5.69 -1.69 -7.81
C SER A 182 -4.23 -1.80 -7.41
N ILE A 183 -3.82 -1.07 -6.37
CA ILE A 183 -2.43 -1.04 -5.88
C ILE A 183 -2.28 -2.08 -4.78
N GLU A 184 -1.61 -3.16 -5.07
CA GLU A 184 -1.55 -4.37 -4.25
C GLU A 184 -0.12 -4.69 -3.78
N THR A 185 -0.02 -5.63 -2.87
CA THR A 185 1.20 -6.39 -2.61
C THR A 185 1.27 -7.59 -3.54
N ARG A 186 2.47 -8.05 -3.86
CA ARG A 186 2.71 -9.25 -4.68
C ARG A 186 3.22 -10.38 -3.79
N PRO A 187 2.35 -11.26 -3.26
CA PRO A 187 2.74 -12.39 -2.43
C PRO A 187 3.17 -13.60 -3.27
N GLU A 188 4.09 -14.39 -2.73
CA GLU A 188 4.40 -15.73 -3.22
C GLU A 188 3.33 -16.73 -2.78
N LYS A 189 3.28 -17.90 -3.44
CA LYS A 189 2.43 -19.02 -3.01
C LYS A 189 2.73 -19.38 -1.56
N GLY A 190 1.68 -19.62 -0.79
CA GLY A 190 1.79 -19.89 0.65
C GLY A 190 1.98 -18.65 1.54
N GLU A 191 2.19 -17.46 0.96
CA GLU A 191 2.25 -16.24 1.75
C GLU A 191 0.87 -15.60 1.92
N SER A 192 0.68 -14.96 3.08
CA SER A 192 -0.46 -14.09 3.38
C SER A 192 0.03 -12.67 3.67
N TYR A 193 -0.83 -11.69 3.43
CA TYR A 193 -0.53 -10.31 3.77
C TYR A 193 -0.25 -10.16 5.28
N SER A 194 0.80 -9.42 5.58
CA SER A 194 1.16 -9.01 6.94
C SER A 194 1.57 -7.55 6.93
N ALA A 195 0.88 -6.73 7.73
CA ALA A 195 1.20 -5.30 7.86
C ALA A 195 2.65 -5.10 8.37
N LEU A 196 3.10 -5.93 9.32
CA LEU A 196 4.49 -5.91 9.80
C LEU A 196 5.47 -6.35 8.72
N GLY A 197 5.15 -7.43 7.96
CA GLY A 197 5.95 -7.86 6.82
C GLY A 197 6.05 -6.79 5.74
N GLY A 198 4.99 -5.98 5.57
CA GLY A 198 4.96 -4.85 4.63
C GLY A 198 5.87 -3.67 5.03
N LEU A 199 6.46 -3.65 6.22
CA LEU A 199 7.52 -2.68 6.61
C LEU A 199 8.91 -3.10 6.12
N TYR A 200 9.05 -4.34 5.69
CA TYR A 200 10.29 -4.96 5.22
C TYR A 200 10.22 -5.24 3.71
N ARG A 201 11.19 -6.01 3.16
CA ARG A 201 11.28 -6.38 1.73
C ARG A 201 10.58 -7.69 1.42
N ARG A 202 9.46 -7.97 2.11
CA ARG A 202 8.70 -9.20 1.94
C ARG A 202 7.84 -9.18 0.69
N PHE A 203 7.22 -8.04 0.39
CA PHE A 203 6.29 -7.92 -0.73
C PHE A 203 6.80 -6.92 -1.76
N GLU A 204 6.62 -7.23 -3.02
CA GLU A 204 6.80 -6.27 -4.10
C GLU A 204 5.54 -5.44 -4.30
N LEU A 205 5.73 -4.20 -4.75
CA LEU A 205 4.64 -3.33 -5.17
C LEU A 205 4.10 -3.85 -6.50
N PHE A 206 2.79 -4.04 -6.55
CA PHE A 206 2.11 -4.57 -7.72
C PHE A 206 0.87 -3.75 -8.06
N TYR A 207 0.66 -3.46 -9.33
CA TYR A 207 -0.56 -2.85 -9.82
C TYR A 207 -1.35 -3.91 -10.58
N VAL A 208 -2.48 -4.30 -10.02
CA VAL A 208 -3.45 -5.13 -10.73
C VAL A 208 -4.19 -4.24 -11.72
N VAL A 209 -4.15 -4.62 -13.01
CA VAL A 209 -5.02 -4.06 -14.02
C VAL A 209 -6.05 -5.12 -14.35
N ALA A 210 -7.34 -4.82 -14.14
CA ALA A 210 -8.38 -5.83 -14.17
C ALA A 210 -9.72 -5.31 -14.69
N ASP A 211 -10.60 -6.23 -15.03
CA ASP A 211 -12.03 -5.97 -15.23
C ASP A 211 -12.75 -5.81 -13.89
N GLU A 212 -13.85 -5.05 -13.84
CA GLU A 212 -14.69 -4.93 -12.64
C GLU A 212 -15.27 -6.27 -12.21
N ARG A 213 -15.62 -7.13 -13.16
CA ARG A 213 -16.14 -8.48 -12.90
C ARG A 213 -15.13 -9.39 -12.20
N ASP A 214 -13.85 -9.03 -12.25
CA ASP A 214 -12.79 -9.67 -11.46
C ASP A 214 -12.63 -8.94 -10.11
N VAL A 215 -12.00 -7.76 -10.16
CA VAL A 215 -11.43 -7.12 -8.98
C VAL A 215 -12.48 -6.58 -8.02
N ILE A 216 -13.65 -6.16 -8.50
CA ILE A 216 -14.74 -5.69 -7.66
C ILE A 216 -15.61 -6.86 -7.19
N ARG A 217 -15.99 -7.76 -8.10
CA ARG A 217 -16.87 -8.90 -7.79
C ARG A 217 -16.27 -9.82 -6.72
N VAL A 218 -14.95 -10.10 -6.76
CA VAL A 218 -14.32 -10.93 -5.72
C VAL A 218 -14.46 -10.30 -4.32
N ARG A 219 -14.39 -8.96 -4.23
CA ARG A 219 -14.49 -8.24 -2.95
C ARG A 219 -15.93 -8.11 -2.47
N SER A 220 -16.83 -7.74 -3.36
CA SER A 220 -18.23 -7.50 -3.01
C SER A 220 -19.03 -8.79 -2.74
N ASN A 221 -18.68 -9.91 -3.42
CA ASN A 221 -19.49 -11.12 -3.41
C ASN A 221 -18.86 -12.26 -2.61
N TYR A 222 -17.55 -12.44 -2.69
CA TYR A 222 -16.88 -13.66 -2.19
C TYR A 222 -16.02 -13.43 -0.95
N ARG A 223 -15.45 -12.24 -0.74
CA ARG A 223 -14.68 -11.94 0.47
C ARG A 223 -15.61 -11.58 1.62
N SER A 224 -15.58 -12.40 2.67
CA SER A 224 -16.42 -12.18 3.85
C SER A 224 -15.95 -10.96 4.64
N GLY A 225 -16.91 -10.13 5.06
CA GLY A 225 -16.63 -8.95 5.89
C GLY A 225 -16.03 -7.76 5.14
N GLU A 226 -16.05 -7.79 3.79
CA GLU A 226 -15.67 -6.62 2.98
C GLU A 226 -16.92 -5.85 2.54
N ASP A 227 -16.87 -4.51 2.71
CA ASP A 227 -17.90 -3.57 2.24
C ASP A 227 -17.31 -2.69 1.13
N VAL A 228 -17.97 -2.68 -0.03
CA VAL A 228 -17.54 -1.95 -1.22
C VAL A 228 -18.47 -0.79 -1.49
N TYR A 229 -17.91 0.42 -1.56
CA TYR A 229 -18.61 1.66 -1.86
C TYR A 229 -18.14 2.23 -3.19
N LEU A 230 -19.07 2.65 -4.04
CA LEU A 230 -18.80 3.18 -5.38
C LEU A 230 -19.15 4.65 -5.45
N TYR A 231 -18.19 5.47 -5.90
CA TYR A 231 -18.37 6.91 -6.11
C TYR A 231 -17.87 7.33 -7.50
N HIS A 232 -18.61 8.23 -8.13
CA HIS A 232 -18.21 8.83 -9.41
C HIS A 232 -17.35 10.07 -9.19
N LEU A 233 -16.20 10.13 -9.86
CA LEU A 233 -15.27 11.26 -9.82
C LEU A 233 -15.37 12.16 -11.07
N GLY A 234 -16.07 11.70 -12.12
CA GLY A 234 -16.28 12.42 -13.37
C GLY A 234 -15.17 12.24 -14.39
N VAL A 235 -15.23 13.05 -15.45
CA VAL A 235 -14.33 12.93 -16.60
C VAL A 235 -13.11 13.87 -16.51
N LYS A 236 -13.21 14.94 -15.70
CA LYS A 236 -12.13 15.95 -15.62
C LYS A 236 -10.87 15.34 -15.05
N GLY A 237 -9.77 15.38 -15.84
CA GLY A 237 -8.48 14.81 -15.45
C GLY A 237 -8.42 13.27 -15.51
N ALA A 238 -9.48 12.61 -16.00
CA ALA A 238 -9.51 11.14 -16.07
C ALA A 238 -8.46 10.60 -17.07
N ARG A 239 -8.29 11.24 -18.23
CA ARG A 239 -7.29 10.85 -19.23
C ARG A 239 -5.86 10.95 -18.68
N GLU A 240 -5.53 12.07 -18.06
CA GLU A 240 -4.22 12.31 -17.46
C GLU A 240 -3.94 11.31 -16.33
N SER A 241 -4.95 11.05 -15.50
CA SER A 241 -4.87 10.07 -14.44
C SER A 241 -4.67 8.64 -14.98
N PHE A 242 -5.39 8.25 -16.03
CA PHE A 242 -5.22 6.94 -16.68
C PHE A 242 -3.79 6.78 -17.22
N LEU A 243 -3.30 7.78 -17.96
CA LEU A 243 -1.95 7.74 -18.53
C LEU A 243 -0.86 7.69 -17.45
N GLU A 244 -1.07 8.33 -16.31
CA GLU A 244 -0.14 8.23 -15.18
C GLU A 244 -0.15 6.82 -14.55
N TYR A 245 -1.32 6.17 -14.44
CA TYR A 245 -1.38 4.75 -14.04
C TYR A 245 -0.65 3.86 -15.04
N VAL A 246 -0.86 4.07 -16.34
CA VAL A 246 -0.16 3.35 -17.41
C VAL A 246 1.36 3.50 -17.29
N ARG A 247 1.85 4.73 -17.08
CA ARG A 247 3.28 5.00 -16.91
C ARG A 247 3.86 4.19 -15.75
N ILE A 248 3.16 4.16 -14.60
CA ILE A 248 3.65 3.45 -13.41
C ILE A 248 3.57 1.94 -13.60
N VAL A 249 2.52 1.43 -14.22
CA VAL A 249 2.36 0.01 -14.55
C VAL A 249 3.53 -0.46 -15.42
N ASN A 250 3.85 0.29 -16.48
CA ASN A 250 4.98 -0.03 -17.37
C ASN A 250 6.33 0.06 -16.63
N GLU A 251 6.50 1.09 -15.80
CA GLU A 251 7.72 1.25 -15.00
C GLU A 251 7.92 0.07 -14.02
N LEU A 252 6.85 -0.43 -13.39
CA LEU A 252 6.90 -1.58 -12.49
C LEU A 252 7.07 -2.90 -13.24
N HIS A 253 6.55 -2.99 -14.47
CA HIS A 253 6.78 -4.15 -15.34
C HIS A 253 8.26 -4.30 -15.70
N GLU A 254 8.94 -3.20 -16.01
CA GLU A 254 10.37 -3.19 -16.34
C GLU A 254 11.26 -3.22 -15.09
N ASN A 255 10.90 -2.44 -14.06
CA ASN A 255 11.69 -2.19 -12.87
C ASN A 255 10.88 -2.45 -11.59
N PRO A 256 10.82 -3.69 -11.11
CA PRO A 256 10.06 -4.03 -9.91
C PRO A 256 10.58 -3.26 -8.69
N ARG A 257 9.68 -2.92 -7.77
CA ARG A 257 9.96 -2.17 -6.55
C ARG A 257 9.35 -2.85 -5.33
N TRP A 258 9.97 -2.62 -4.17
CA TRP A 258 9.41 -3.08 -2.90
C TRP A 258 8.16 -2.27 -2.52
N TYR A 259 7.14 -2.98 -2.08
CA TYR A 259 6.04 -2.39 -1.32
C TYR A 259 6.56 -1.96 0.06
N ASN A 260 6.00 -0.89 0.59
CA ASN A 260 6.24 -0.48 1.97
C ASN A 260 4.94 0.08 2.57
N ALA A 261 4.51 -0.49 3.68
CA ALA A 261 3.24 -0.17 4.33
C ALA A 261 3.10 1.31 4.74
N ILE A 262 4.21 2.04 4.90
CA ILE A 262 4.21 3.47 5.24
C ILE A 262 4.51 4.34 4.02
N ALA A 263 5.59 4.02 3.29
CA ALA A 263 6.12 4.92 2.26
C ALA A 263 5.55 4.67 0.85
N ASN A 264 5.15 3.43 0.53
CA ASN A 264 4.67 3.01 -0.79
C ASN A 264 3.46 2.07 -0.64
N ASN A 265 2.45 2.49 0.12
CA ASN A 265 1.14 1.84 0.19
C ASN A 265 0.19 2.42 -0.89
N CYS A 266 -1.03 1.88 -0.98
CA CYS A 266 -2.04 2.31 -1.96
C CYS A 266 -2.28 3.82 -1.93
N THR A 267 -2.45 4.43 -0.76
CA THR A 267 -2.79 5.85 -0.61
C THR A 267 -1.60 6.77 -0.91
N THR A 268 -0.40 6.42 -0.40
CA THR A 268 0.80 7.22 -0.65
C THR A 268 1.27 7.12 -2.11
N ALA A 269 1.06 5.98 -2.76
CA ALA A 269 1.33 5.79 -4.18
C ALA A 269 0.41 6.69 -5.04
N ILE A 270 -0.91 6.69 -4.79
CA ILE A 270 -1.87 7.57 -5.49
C ILE A 270 -1.47 9.05 -5.33
N ARG A 271 -1.08 9.47 -4.12
CA ARG A 271 -0.65 10.85 -3.90
C ARG A 271 0.63 11.21 -4.67
N LYS A 272 1.58 10.28 -4.80
CA LYS A 272 2.84 10.48 -5.53
C LYS A 272 2.64 10.58 -7.04
N GLN A 273 1.56 10.02 -7.57
CA GLN A 273 1.22 10.10 -8.99
C GLN A 273 0.90 11.52 -9.45
N LYS A 274 0.40 12.39 -8.57
CA LYS A 274 0.14 13.80 -8.90
C LYS A 274 1.43 14.61 -8.89
N LEU A 275 1.53 15.59 -9.81
CA LEU A 275 2.60 16.58 -9.80
C LEU A 275 2.68 17.24 -8.41
N ALA A 276 3.87 17.66 -8.01
CA ALA A 276 4.08 18.24 -6.67
C ALA A 276 3.20 19.47 -6.41
N SER A 277 2.93 20.28 -7.47
CA SER A 277 2.00 21.42 -7.46
C SER A 277 0.55 21.04 -7.20
N ASP A 278 0.14 19.84 -7.64
CA ASP A 278 -1.26 19.40 -7.65
C ASP A 278 -1.55 18.44 -6.48
N ARG A 279 -0.52 18.16 -5.68
CA ARG A 279 -0.66 17.31 -4.49
C ARG A 279 -1.49 18.04 -3.45
N LEU A 280 -2.57 17.42 -3.05
CA LEU A 280 -3.38 17.89 -1.94
C LEU A 280 -2.52 18.04 -0.67
N PRO A 281 -2.79 19.04 0.19
CA PRO A 281 -2.13 19.16 1.49
C PRO A 281 -2.13 17.84 2.25
N LEU A 282 -1.12 17.63 3.09
CA LEU A 282 -1.07 16.45 3.96
C LEU A 282 -2.28 16.48 4.89
N ASP A 283 -3.03 15.40 4.87
CA ASP A 283 -4.17 15.16 5.75
C ASP A 283 -3.95 13.79 6.41
N TRP A 284 -4.24 13.69 7.69
CA TRP A 284 -4.08 12.45 8.45
C TRP A 284 -4.92 11.29 7.87
N ARG A 285 -6.06 11.62 7.20
CA ARG A 285 -6.94 10.66 6.50
C ARG A 285 -6.28 10.00 5.28
N LEU A 286 -5.15 10.53 4.82
CA LEU A 286 -4.30 9.85 3.84
C LEU A 286 -3.48 8.70 4.45
N ILE A 287 -3.30 8.72 5.78
CA ILE A 287 -2.61 7.67 6.54
C ILE A 287 -3.64 6.66 7.06
N VAL A 288 -4.73 7.18 7.66
CA VAL A 288 -5.88 6.38 8.12
C VAL A 288 -6.94 6.41 7.01
N ASN A 289 -6.70 5.66 5.97
CA ASN A 289 -7.39 5.77 4.67
C ASN A 289 -8.86 5.33 4.67
N GLY A 290 -9.37 4.81 5.77
CA GLY A 290 -10.80 4.54 5.97
C GLY A 290 -11.68 5.79 5.96
N PHE A 291 -11.10 6.99 6.02
CA PHE A 291 -11.81 8.27 5.89
C PHE A 291 -11.57 8.94 4.52
N GLY A 292 -11.10 8.18 3.54
CA GLY A 292 -10.76 8.70 2.22
C GLY A 292 -11.96 9.22 1.45
N ASP A 293 -13.11 8.56 1.54
CA ASP A 293 -14.37 8.98 0.92
C ASP A 293 -14.91 10.28 1.52
N GLU A 294 -14.86 10.43 2.86
CA GLU A 294 -15.23 11.68 3.52
C GLU A 294 -14.33 12.84 3.09
N LEU A 295 -13.01 12.59 2.99
CA LEU A 295 -12.06 13.57 2.49
C LEU A 295 -12.35 14.00 1.04
N LEU A 296 -12.70 13.05 0.17
CA LEU A 296 -13.10 13.33 -1.22
C LEU A 296 -14.38 14.15 -1.26
N TYR A 297 -15.36 13.83 -0.40
CA TYR A 297 -16.62 14.56 -0.30
C TYR A 297 -16.40 15.99 0.17
N GLU A 298 -15.69 16.23 1.27
CA GLU A 298 -15.38 17.57 1.80
C GLU A 298 -14.65 18.45 0.78
N ARG A 299 -13.89 17.85 -0.11
CA ARG A 299 -13.18 18.54 -1.20
C ARG A 299 -14.01 18.74 -2.47
N GLY A 300 -15.29 18.42 -2.43
CA GLY A 300 -16.19 18.57 -3.57
C GLY A 300 -15.86 17.64 -4.76
N GLN A 301 -15.13 16.56 -4.52
CA GLN A 301 -14.78 15.59 -5.56
C GLN A 301 -15.84 14.50 -5.74
N LEU A 302 -16.74 14.36 -4.77
CA LEU A 302 -17.90 13.47 -4.86
C LEU A 302 -19.17 14.31 -5.05
N ASN A 303 -20.26 13.63 -5.46
CA ASN A 303 -21.56 14.25 -5.62
C ASN A 303 -22.03 14.94 -4.34
N GLN A 304 -22.42 16.22 -4.43
CA GLN A 304 -22.82 17.07 -3.31
C GLN A 304 -24.34 17.21 -3.18
N SER A 305 -25.13 16.49 -3.97
CA SER A 305 -26.60 16.59 -3.94
C SER A 305 -27.23 16.00 -2.67
N LEU A 306 -26.49 15.17 -1.94
CA LEU A 306 -26.90 14.51 -0.71
C LEU A 306 -25.87 14.75 0.40
N PRO A 307 -26.30 14.78 1.69
CA PRO A 307 -25.35 14.73 2.80
C PRO A 307 -24.45 13.48 2.73
N PHE A 308 -23.19 13.59 3.19
CA PHE A 308 -22.21 12.49 3.06
C PHE A 308 -22.69 11.16 3.63
N ALA A 309 -23.33 11.16 4.80
CA ALA A 309 -23.85 9.93 5.42
C ALA A 309 -24.88 9.20 4.53
N GLU A 310 -25.74 9.97 3.88
CA GLU A 310 -26.73 9.44 2.93
C GLU A 310 -26.06 8.94 1.65
N LEU A 311 -25.16 9.75 1.07
CA LEU A 311 -24.37 9.37 -0.08
C LEU A 311 -23.62 8.06 0.19
N LYS A 312 -22.92 7.95 1.32
CA LYS A 312 -22.20 6.75 1.71
C LYS A 312 -23.14 5.54 1.83
N ARG A 313 -24.28 5.70 2.47
CA ARG A 313 -25.26 4.63 2.65
C ARG A 313 -25.72 4.03 1.32
N ILE A 314 -26.07 4.88 0.34
CA ILE A 314 -26.56 4.41 -0.97
C ILE A 314 -25.44 3.93 -1.89
N SER A 315 -24.20 4.39 -1.67
CA SER A 315 -23.02 4.01 -2.46
C SER A 315 -22.50 2.60 -2.15
N ARG A 316 -23.02 1.92 -1.13
CA ARG A 316 -22.66 0.54 -0.83
C ARG A 316 -23.26 -0.39 -1.89
N VAL A 317 -22.39 -1.09 -2.64
CA VAL A 317 -22.79 -1.86 -3.82
C VAL A 317 -22.90 -3.37 -3.58
N ASN A 318 -22.54 -3.89 -2.40
CA ASN A 318 -22.48 -5.33 -2.16
C ASN A 318 -23.77 -6.09 -2.53
N GLU A 319 -24.95 -5.57 -2.16
CA GLU A 319 -26.22 -6.27 -2.45
C GLU A 319 -26.53 -6.27 -3.96
N LYS A 320 -26.29 -5.14 -4.65
CA LYS A 320 -26.44 -5.05 -6.11
C LYS A 320 -25.45 -5.97 -6.83
N ALA A 321 -24.21 -6.01 -6.35
CA ALA A 321 -23.16 -6.86 -6.90
C ALA A 321 -23.48 -8.35 -6.75
N LYS A 322 -24.00 -8.77 -5.61
CA LYS A 322 -24.46 -10.15 -5.40
C LYS A 322 -25.66 -10.49 -6.31
N ALA A 323 -26.60 -9.57 -6.45
CA ALA A 323 -27.76 -9.77 -7.35
C ALA A 323 -27.34 -9.85 -8.83
N ALA A 324 -26.25 -9.19 -9.20
CA ALA A 324 -25.69 -9.16 -10.56
C ALA A 324 -24.53 -10.15 -10.78
N ASP A 325 -24.24 -11.07 -9.87
CA ASP A 325 -23.01 -11.87 -9.83
C ASP A 325 -22.58 -12.44 -11.20
N GLN A 326 -23.49 -13.11 -11.90
CA GLN A 326 -23.23 -13.70 -13.22
C GLN A 326 -23.74 -12.86 -14.40
N ALA A 327 -24.28 -11.66 -14.13
CA ALA A 327 -24.84 -10.82 -15.16
C ALA A 327 -23.75 -10.26 -16.09
N PRO A 328 -23.94 -10.30 -17.41
CA PRO A 328 -22.99 -9.71 -18.35
C PRO A 328 -22.88 -8.18 -18.18
N ASP A 329 -23.94 -7.55 -17.71
CA ASP A 329 -24.07 -6.12 -17.42
C ASP A 329 -23.84 -5.80 -15.92
N PHE A 330 -22.94 -6.57 -15.27
CA PHE A 330 -22.57 -6.40 -13.85
C PHE A 330 -22.20 -4.95 -13.51
N SER A 331 -21.37 -4.34 -14.34
CA SER A 331 -20.84 -2.99 -14.12
C SER A 331 -21.93 -1.90 -14.17
N GLU A 332 -22.95 -2.09 -14.98
CA GLU A 332 -24.09 -1.19 -15.10
C GLU A 332 -25.04 -1.38 -13.90
N ARG A 333 -25.34 -2.62 -13.56
CA ARG A 333 -26.26 -2.94 -12.45
C ARG A 333 -25.78 -2.45 -11.10
N ILE A 334 -24.49 -2.53 -10.82
CA ILE A 334 -23.95 -2.04 -9.54
C ILE A 334 -24.06 -0.51 -9.42
N ARG A 335 -24.27 0.21 -10.54
CA ARG A 335 -24.40 1.67 -10.63
C ARG A 335 -25.84 2.16 -10.57
N GLU A 336 -26.82 1.30 -10.77
CA GLU A 336 -28.24 1.69 -10.80
C GLU A 336 -28.65 2.50 -9.57
N GLY A 337 -29.20 3.71 -9.81
CA GLY A 337 -29.68 4.60 -8.75
C GLY A 337 -28.59 5.26 -7.91
N LEU A 338 -27.32 5.22 -8.34
CA LEU A 338 -26.26 5.98 -7.69
C LEU A 338 -26.20 7.41 -8.26
N PRO A 339 -25.97 8.44 -7.41
CA PRO A 339 -25.91 9.83 -7.86
C PRO A 339 -24.71 10.10 -8.74
N GLY A 340 -24.94 10.67 -9.91
CA GLY A 340 -23.89 11.06 -10.87
C GLY A 340 -23.46 9.94 -11.81
N LEU A 341 -24.10 8.78 -11.75
CA LEU A 341 -23.86 7.59 -12.59
C LEU A 341 -25.08 7.28 -13.45
#